data_8d9f8c58b8a1ca8f8858d773265e54c6
#
_entry.id   8d9f8c58b8a1ca8f8858d773265e54c6
#
_cell.length_a   1.000
_cell.length_b   1.000
_cell.length_c   1.000
_cell.angle_alpha   90.00
_cell.angle_beta   90.00
_cell.angle_gamma   90.00
#
_symmetry.space_group_name_H-M   'P 1'
#
loop_
_entity.id
_entity.type
_entity.pdbx_description
1 polymer ?
#
loop_
_entity_poly.entity_id
_entity_poly.type
_entity_poly.pdbx_seq_one_letter_code
_entity_poly.pdbx_strand_id
1 'polypeptide(L)'
;SSFLKSLNAKQIDSGQKAKGEKSFSLEPWDWSYYTEKVRKAQYDFDEAQLKPYLEFNSVMEKGVFFAANKLYGLTFKRRTDLKTYHPDVTVYEAFNADGSTLALMLVDPYARSSKRGGAWMSSYVDQSDLMGTKPVVALHLNVTKPSEGKPALLTWDDVNTTFHEFGHVLHGM
;
A
#
# COMPACT_ATOMS: atom_id res chain seq x y z
N SER A 1 12.17 -10.87 -14.17
CA SER A 1 13.19 -11.09 -15.15
C SER A 1 13.03 -12.43 -15.86
N SER A 2 13.65 -12.63 -17.03
CA SER A 2 13.48 -13.80 -17.89
C SER A 2 13.87 -15.13 -17.20
N PHE A 3 14.82 -15.12 -16.28
CA PHE A 3 15.29 -16.31 -15.55
C PHE A 3 14.22 -16.88 -14.60
N LEU A 4 13.55 -16.04 -13.83
CA LEU A 4 12.44 -16.49 -12.96
C LEU A 4 11.26 -17.02 -13.77
N LYS A 5 10.99 -16.42 -14.94
CA LYS A 5 9.96 -16.91 -15.88
C LYS A 5 10.27 -18.31 -16.39
N SER A 6 11.54 -18.59 -16.73
CA SER A 6 11.95 -19.90 -17.24
C SER A 6 11.93 -21.00 -16.17
N LEU A 7 12.27 -20.68 -14.93
CA LEU A 7 12.21 -21.60 -13.79
C LEU A 7 10.76 -21.99 -13.45
N ASN A 8 9.87 -21.02 -13.36
CA ASN A 8 8.46 -21.27 -13.04
C ASN A 8 7.77 -22.07 -14.16
N ALA A 9 8.04 -21.77 -15.43
CA ALA A 9 7.49 -22.54 -16.56
C ALA A 9 7.94 -24.01 -16.53
N LYS A 10 9.22 -24.29 -16.23
CA LYS A 10 9.74 -25.66 -16.09
C LYS A 10 9.11 -26.42 -14.91
N GLN A 11 8.87 -25.76 -13.78
CA GLN A 11 8.23 -26.38 -12.61
C GLN A 11 6.76 -26.70 -12.87
N ILE A 12 6.03 -25.82 -13.56
CA ILE A 12 4.64 -26.05 -13.95
C ILE A 12 4.55 -27.24 -14.91
N ASP A 13 5.38 -27.28 -15.95
CA ASP A 13 5.41 -28.38 -16.94
C ASP A 13 5.77 -29.72 -16.28
N SER A 14 6.76 -29.76 -15.36
CA SER A 14 7.12 -30.97 -14.62
C SER A 14 6.01 -31.44 -13.68
N GLY A 15 5.32 -30.53 -13.02
CA GLY A 15 4.18 -30.82 -12.13
C GLY A 15 2.97 -31.39 -12.88
N GLN A 16 2.72 -30.93 -14.10
CA GLN A 16 1.65 -31.43 -14.96
C GLN A 16 1.97 -32.83 -15.54
N LYS A 17 3.18 -33.02 -15.99
CA LYS A 17 3.66 -34.36 -16.49
C LYS A 17 3.55 -35.41 -15.40
N ALA A 18 3.87 -35.07 -14.14
CA ALA A 18 3.72 -35.97 -13.00
C ALA A 18 2.27 -36.37 -12.71
N LYS A 19 1.28 -35.54 -13.12
CA LYS A 19 -0.16 -35.81 -12.97
C LYS A 19 -0.81 -36.42 -14.21
N GLY A 20 -0.07 -36.69 -15.29
CA GLY A 20 -0.60 -37.20 -16.53
C GLY A 20 -1.47 -36.20 -17.34
N GLU A 21 -1.39 -34.92 -17.03
CA GLU A 21 -2.09 -33.87 -17.75
C GLU A 21 -1.35 -33.47 -19.03
N LYS A 22 -2.09 -33.08 -20.08
CA LYS A 22 -1.47 -32.61 -21.33
C LYS A 22 -0.72 -31.30 -21.08
N SER A 23 0.53 -31.25 -21.55
CA SER A 23 1.31 -30.00 -21.54
C SER A 23 0.61 -28.93 -22.41
N PHE A 24 0.52 -27.70 -21.91
CA PHE A 24 0.01 -26.56 -22.67
C PHE A 24 1.02 -25.40 -22.59
N SER A 25 0.95 -24.48 -23.55
CA SER A 25 1.77 -23.28 -23.54
C SER A 25 1.18 -22.27 -22.57
N LEU A 26 2.01 -21.70 -21.66
CA LEU A 26 1.61 -20.65 -20.76
C LEU A 26 1.45 -19.33 -21.53
N GLU A 27 0.26 -18.77 -21.49
CA GLU A 27 -0.06 -17.48 -22.05
C GLU A 27 0.03 -16.37 -20.97
N PRO A 28 0.18 -15.09 -21.33
CA PRO A 28 0.34 -14.00 -20.36
C PRO A 28 -0.73 -13.93 -19.28
N TRP A 29 -1.96 -14.29 -19.59
CA TRP A 29 -3.09 -14.29 -18.63
C TRP A 29 -3.07 -15.47 -17.65
N ASP A 30 -2.35 -16.56 -17.95
CA ASP A 30 -2.23 -17.73 -17.06
C ASP A 30 -1.17 -17.54 -15.98
N TRP A 31 -0.27 -16.59 -16.20
CA TRP A 31 0.94 -16.42 -15.40
C TRP A 31 0.68 -16.26 -13.92
N SER A 32 -0.21 -15.34 -13.55
CA SER A 32 -0.52 -15.04 -12.13
C SER A 32 -1.10 -16.26 -11.41
N TYR A 33 -1.98 -17.00 -12.07
CA TYR A 33 -2.61 -18.19 -11.50
C TYR A 33 -1.60 -19.32 -11.21
N TYR A 34 -0.72 -19.60 -12.16
CA TYR A 34 0.26 -20.67 -11.97
C TYR A 34 1.42 -20.25 -11.05
N THR A 35 1.82 -19.00 -11.07
CA THR A 35 2.81 -18.48 -10.13
C THR A 35 2.32 -18.62 -8.69
N GLU A 36 1.05 -18.33 -8.43
CA GLU A 36 0.46 -18.51 -7.10
C GLU A 36 0.41 -19.98 -6.67
N LYS A 37 0.07 -20.87 -7.58
CA LYS A 37 0.12 -22.32 -7.30
C LYS A 37 1.52 -22.80 -6.94
N VAL A 38 2.55 -22.37 -7.68
CA VAL A 38 3.95 -22.70 -7.41
C VAL A 38 4.39 -22.14 -6.07
N ARG A 39 4.04 -20.87 -5.79
CA ARG A 39 4.33 -20.19 -4.53
C ARG A 39 3.74 -20.96 -3.34
N LYS A 40 2.46 -21.33 -3.43
CA LYS A 40 1.76 -22.08 -2.39
C LYS A 40 2.38 -23.47 -2.16
N ALA A 41 2.78 -24.16 -3.23
CA ALA A 41 3.41 -25.48 -3.13
C ALA A 41 4.83 -25.43 -2.56
N GLN A 42 5.59 -24.35 -2.82
CA GLN A 42 6.98 -24.23 -2.38
C GLN A 42 7.11 -23.68 -0.95
N TYR A 43 6.24 -22.76 -0.56
CA TYR A 43 6.40 -22.02 0.69
C TYR A 43 5.33 -22.37 1.73
N ASP A 44 4.36 -23.23 1.39
CA ASP A 44 3.20 -23.57 2.25
C ASP A 44 2.54 -22.32 2.88
N PHE A 45 2.57 -21.21 2.12
CA PHE A 45 2.19 -19.89 2.59
C PHE A 45 0.83 -19.51 2.04
N ASP A 46 -0.14 -19.35 2.94
CA ASP A 46 -1.47 -18.82 2.66
C ASP A 46 -1.53 -17.35 3.05
N GLU A 47 -1.69 -16.45 2.08
CA GLU A 47 -1.86 -15.01 2.33
C GLU A 47 -3.03 -14.70 3.28
N ALA A 48 -4.05 -15.57 3.32
CA ALA A 48 -5.17 -15.41 4.23
C ALA A 48 -4.73 -15.42 5.71
N GLN A 49 -3.62 -16.10 6.03
CA GLN A 49 -3.06 -16.12 7.38
C GLN A 49 -2.37 -14.81 7.77
N LEU A 50 -1.89 -14.03 6.80
CA LEU A 50 -1.31 -12.70 7.06
C LEU A 50 -2.35 -11.62 7.29
N LYS A 51 -3.51 -11.76 6.65
CA LYS A 51 -4.53 -10.72 6.62
C LYS A 51 -4.90 -10.14 8.00
N PRO A 52 -5.02 -10.94 9.08
CA PRO A 52 -5.29 -10.42 10.42
C PRO A 52 -4.19 -9.50 10.98
N TYR A 53 -2.95 -9.63 10.50
CA TYR A 53 -1.81 -8.78 10.92
C TYR A 53 -1.69 -7.49 10.11
N LEU A 54 -2.42 -7.39 9.00
CA LEU A 54 -2.35 -6.27 8.06
C LEU A 54 -3.55 -5.33 8.25
N GLU A 55 -3.85 -4.94 9.50
CA GLU A 55 -4.85 -3.92 9.80
C GLU A 55 -4.31 -2.54 9.38
N PHE A 56 -5.14 -1.75 8.68
CA PHE A 56 -4.75 -0.52 8.01
C PHE A 56 -4.03 0.49 8.93
N ASN A 57 -4.58 0.80 10.11
CA ASN A 57 -3.94 1.76 11.00
C ASN A 57 -2.61 1.21 11.55
N SER A 58 -2.54 -0.10 11.80
CA SER A 58 -1.30 -0.74 12.23
C SER A 58 -0.24 -0.70 11.14
N VAL A 59 -0.61 -0.91 9.87
CA VAL A 59 0.30 -0.77 8.72
C VAL A 59 0.77 0.67 8.58
N MET A 60 -0.12 1.65 8.73
CA MET A 60 0.27 3.07 8.68
C MET A 60 1.23 3.44 9.82
N GLU A 61 0.88 3.15 11.07
CA GLU A 61 1.64 3.62 12.22
C GLU A 61 2.92 2.82 12.46
N LYS A 62 2.81 1.47 12.45
CA LYS A 62 3.92 0.56 12.76
C LYS A 62 4.74 0.16 11.55
N GLY A 63 4.25 0.42 10.33
CA GLY A 63 4.93 0.17 9.07
C GLY A 63 5.42 1.46 8.43
N VAL A 64 4.50 2.21 7.83
CA VAL A 64 4.79 3.38 7.00
C VAL A 64 5.47 4.50 7.79
N PHE A 65 4.87 4.94 8.90
CA PHE A 65 5.44 6.01 9.74
C PHE A 65 6.71 5.58 10.45
N PHE A 66 6.78 4.31 10.88
CA PHE A 66 8.00 3.75 11.43
C PHE A 66 9.16 3.78 10.44
N ALA A 67 8.92 3.39 9.18
CA ALA A 67 9.94 3.43 8.13
C ALA A 67 10.40 4.87 7.84
N ALA A 68 9.47 5.83 7.74
CA ALA A 68 9.80 7.24 7.56
C ALA A 68 10.61 7.81 8.73
N ASN A 69 10.28 7.40 9.96
CA ASN A 69 11.05 7.79 11.14
C ASN A 69 12.48 7.23 11.09
N LYS A 70 12.65 5.95 10.75
CA LYS A 70 13.98 5.32 10.69
C LYS A 70 14.85 5.87 9.58
N LEU A 71 14.27 6.22 8.43
CA LEU A 71 15.02 6.72 7.27
C LEU A 71 15.31 8.23 7.34
N TYR A 72 14.35 9.01 7.84
CA TYR A 72 14.38 10.48 7.73
C TYR A 72 14.18 11.20 9.06
N GLY A 73 13.93 10.48 10.17
CA GLY A 73 13.64 11.07 11.48
C GLY A 73 12.25 11.70 11.58
N LEU A 74 11.38 11.51 10.59
CA LEU A 74 10.04 12.13 10.58
C LEU A 74 9.14 11.52 11.65
N THR A 75 8.28 12.36 12.24
CA THR A 75 7.22 11.93 13.15
C THR A 75 5.87 12.44 12.70
N PHE A 76 4.80 11.72 13.06
CA PHE A 76 3.44 12.02 12.61
C PHE A 76 2.50 12.08 13.81
N LYS A 77 1.70 13.13 13.87
CA LYS A 77 0.68 13.32 14.91
C LYS A 77 -0.69 13.49 14.28
N ARG A 78 -1.65 12.67 14.71
CA ARG A 78 -3.03 12.79 14.25
C ARG A 78 -3.64 14.10 14.73
N ARG A 79 -4.32 14.82 13.80
CA ARG A 79 -5.03 16.07 14.04
C ARG A 79 -6.54 15.81 14.00
N THR A 80 -7.20 15.88 15.13
CA THR A 80 -8.65 15.67 15.27
C THR A 80 -9.44 16.98 15.31
N ASP A 81 -8.75 18.09 15.41
CA ASP A 81 -9.27 19.45 15.44
C ASP A 81 -9.52 20.04 14.04
N LEU A 82 -8.95 19.43 13.00
CA LEU A 82 -9.10 19.88 11.62
C LEU A 82 -10.28 19.17 10.94
N LYS A 83 -11.11 19.98 10.26
CA LYS A 83 -12.20 19.44 9.43
C LYS A 83 -11.68 18.89 8.13
N THR A 84 -12.25 17.78 7.68
CA THR A 84 -11.92 17.11 6.43
C THR A 84 -13.08 17.18 5.44
N TYR A 85 -12.82 16.94 4.17
CA TYR A 85 -13.83 16.88 3.11
C TYR A 85 -14.69 15.61 3.15
N HIS A 86 -14.29 14.60 3.92
CA HIS A 86 -15.05 13.35 4.08
C HIS A 86 -14.77 12.74 5.47
N PRO A 87 -15.75 12.15 6.16
CA PRO A 87 -15.58 11.63 7.53
C PRO A 87 -14.54 10.50 7.65
N ASP A 88 -14.28 9.78 6.57
CA ASP A 88 -13.28 8.71 6.55
C ASP A 88 -11.85 9.21 6.36
N VAL A 89 -11.66 10.48 6.09
CA VAL A 89 -10.33 11.08 5.91
C VAL A 89 -9.73 11.44 7.25
N THR A 90 -8.49 11.03 7.46
CA THR A 90 -7.71 11.37 8.66
C THR A 90 -6.61 12.36 8.30
N VAL A 91 -6.38 13.36 9.15
CA VAL A 91 -5.28 14.31 9.00
C VAL A 91 -4.15 13.96 9.95
N TYR A 92 -2.94 13.98 9.44
CA TYR A 92 -1.71 13.90 10.23
C TYR A 92 -0.87 15.16 9.98
N GLU A 93 -0.27 15.66 11.02
CA GLU A 93 0.78 16.67 10.94
C GLU A 93 2.12 15.94 11.00
N ALA A 94 2.98 16.20 10.01
CA ALA A 94 4.32 15.66 9.92
C ALA A 94 5.34 16.66 10.50
N PHE A 95 6.32 16.15 11.21
CA PHE A 95 7.37 16.92 11.85
C PHE A 95 8.75 16.39 11.44
N ASN A 96 9.69 17.30 11.30
CA ASN A 96 11.10 17.00 11.14
C ASN A 96 11.70 16.40 12.43
N ALA A 97 12.92 15.88 12.32
CA ALA A 97 13.64 15.32 13.47
C ALA A 97 13.91 16.34 14.61
N ASP A 98 13.98 17.63 14.27
CA ASP A 98 14.11 18.72 15.24
C ASP A 98 12.78 19.16 15.87
N GLY A 99 11.67 18.54 15.51
CA GLY A 99 10.33 18.84 15.97
C GLY A 99 9.64 20.00 15.25
N SER A 100 10.27 20.61 14.25
CA SER A 100 9.62 21.63 13.42
C SER A 100 8.53 21.01 12.54
N THR A 101 7.42 21.71 12.34
CA THR A 101 6.34 21.26 11.44
C THR A 101 6.85 21.22 10.01
N LEU A 102 6.70 20.06 9.35
CA LEU A 102 7.03 19.83 7.94
C LEU A 102 5.81 20.05 7.05
N ALA A 103 4.74 19.31 7.26
CA ALA A 103 3.60 19.23 6.36
C ALA A 103 2.30 18.85 7.07
N LEU A 104 1.16 19.04 6.38
CA LEU A 104 -0.09 18.34 6.69
C LEU A 104 -0.30 17.23 5.64
N MET A 105 -0.66 16.05 6.12
CA MET A 105 -0.98 14.90 5.29
C MET A 105 -2.41 14.42 5.56
N LEU A 106 -3.21 14.37 4.50
CA LEU A 106 -4.53 13.76 4.53
C LEU A 106 -4.43 12.31 4.07
N VAL A 107 -5.03 11.40 4.80
CA VAL A 107 -5.11 9.97 4.46
C VAL A 107 -6.56 9.62 4.17
N ASP A 108 -6.83 9.28 2.91
CA ASP A 108 -8.14 8.93 2.37
C ASP A 108 -8.14 7.47 1.90
N PRO A 109 -8.39 6.49 2.81
CA PRO A 109 -8.10 5.10 2.53
C PRO A 109 -9.15 4.37 1.71
N TYR A 110 -10.44 4.75 1.84
CA TYR A 110 -11.51 3.89 1.38
C TYR A 110 -12.06 4.23 0.00
N ALA A 111 -12.43 3.19 -0.75
CA ALA A 111 -13.15 3.32 -2.00
C ALA A 111 -14.55 3.92 -1.77
N ARG A 112 -15.00 4.78 -2.69
CA ARG A 112 -16.36 5.33 -2.76
C ARG A 112 -16.66 5.83 -4.17
N SER A 113 -17.94 6.06 -4.48
CA SER A 113 -18.38 6.45 -5.84
C SER A 113 -17.78 7.76 -6.34
N SER A 114 -17.39 8.68 -5.44
CA SER A 114 -16.75 9.95 -5.79
C SER A 114 -15.24 9.85 -6.02
N LYS A 115 -14.64 8.67 -5.88
CA LYS A 115 -13.21 8.43 -6.15
C LYS A 115 -13.04 7.62 -7.42
N ARG A 116 -12.00 7.92 -8.19
CA ARG A 116 -11.54 7.05 -9.27
C ARG A 116 -10.80 5.85 -8.71
N GLY A 117 -10.67 4.77 -9.50
CA GLY A 117 -9.90 3.58 -9.13
C GLY A 117 -8.40 3.82 -9.07
N GLY A 118 -7.67 2.85 -8.48
CA GLY A 118 -6.24 2.92 -8.24
C GLY A 118 -5.89 3.63 -6.94
N ALA A 119 -4.61 3.96 -6.77
CA ALA A 119 -4.12 4.77 -5.66
C ALA A 119 -3.31 5.94 -6.21
N TRP A 120 -3.17 7.02 -5.47
CA TRP A 120 -2.42 8.19 -5.91
C TRP A 120 -2.12 9.15 -4.75
N MET A 121 -1.12 9.99 -4.94
CA MET A 121 -0.87 11.18 -4.14
C MET A 121 -1.46 12.42 -4.81
N SER A 122 -1.88 13.40 -4.04
CA SER A 122 -2.21 14.75 -4.50
C SER A 122 -1.50 15.78 -3.64
N SER A 123 -1.00 16.86 -4.27
CA SER A 123 -0.61 18.07 -3.56
C SER A 123 -1.77 19.07 -3.62
N TYR A 124 -2.18 19.59 -2.47
CA TYR A 124 -3.18 20.66 -2.37
C TYR A 124 -2.53 22.02 -2.15
N VAL A 125 -1.39 22.02 -1.47
CA VAL A 125 -0.53 23.19 -1.29
C VAL A 125 0.91 22.72 -1.48
N ASP A 126 1.60 23.32 -2.42
CA ASP A 126 3.01 23.02 -2.65
C ASP A 126 3.90 23.76 -1.64
N GLN A 127 5.00 23.14 -1.29
CA GLN A 127 6.03 23.78 -0.48
C GLN A 127 6.64 24.96 -1.24
N SER A 128 6.83 26.08 -0.55
CA SER A 128 7.53 27.22 -1.11
C SER A 128 8.24 28.02 -0.02
N ASP A 129 9.55 28.04 -0.05
CA ASP A 129 10.35 28.85 0.87
C ASP A 129 10.14 30.36 0.61
N LEU A 130 9.98 30.74 -0.66
CA LEU A 130 9.73 32.12 -1.05
C LEU A 130 8.41 32.66 -0.46
N MET A 131 7.38 31.84 -0.43
CA MET A 131 6.05 32.20 0.07
C MET A 131 5.85 31.81 1.54
N GLY A 132 6.79 31.12 2.14
CA GLY A 132 6.68 30.59 3.51
C GLY A 132 5.57 29.54 3.65
N THR A 133 5.15 28.88 2.56
CA THR A 133 4.08 27.89 2.59
C THR A 133 4.62 26.50 2.91
N LYS A 134 3.92 25.80 3.80
CA LYS A 134 4.18 24.39 4.10
C LYS A 134 3.24 23.51 3.27
N PRO A 135 3.72 22.34 2.82
CA PRO A 135 2.92 21.49 1.96
C PRO A 135 1.69 20.89 2.65
N VAL A 136 0.63 20.74 1.88
CA VAL A 136 -0.56 19.97 2.24
C VAL A 136 -0.75 18.90 1.18
N VAL A 137 -0.53 17.67 1.54
CA VAL A 137 -0.55 16.52 0.63
C VAL A 137 -1.62 15.51 1.04
N ALA A 138 -2.04 14.68 0.12
CA ALA A 138 -3.00 13.62 0.39
C ALA A 138 -2.55 12.28 -0.19
N LEU A 139 -2.73 11.24 0.61
CA LEU A 139 -2.60 9.84 0.25
C LEU A 139 -3.99 9.28 -0.04
N HIS A 140 -4.25 8.91 -1.28
CA HIS A 140 -5.52 8.31 -1.70
C HIS A 140 -5.35 6.83 -2.01
N LEU A 141 -6.15 6.00 -1.35
CA LEU A 141 -6.23 4.56 -1.60
C LEU A 141 -7.67 4.18 -1.96
N ASN A 142 -7.88 2.94 -2.36
CA ASN A 142 -9.20 2.38 -2.63
C ASN A 142 -9.40 1.04 -1.90
N VAL A 143 -9.02 1.02 -0.63
CA VAL A 143 -9.27 -0.14 0.25
C VAL A 143 -10.78 -0.33 0.43
N THR A 144 -11.23 -1.56 0.48
CA THR A 144 -12.63 -1.86 0.79
C THR A 144 -12.95 -1.40 2.21
N LYS A 145 -13.96 -0.52 2.34
CA LYS A 145 -14.40 -0.06 3.66
C LYS A 145 -14.99 -1.23 4.45
N PRO A 146 -14.50 -1.51 5.66
CA PRO A 146 -15.05 -2.57 6.48
C PRO A 146 -16.45 -2.22 6.98
N SER A 147 -17.21 -3.23 7.42
CA SER A 147 -18.45 -3.00 8.17
C SER A 147 -18.13 -2.25 9.47
N GLU A 148 -19.11 -1.51 9.97
CA GLU A 148 -18.98 -0.74 11.21
C GLU A 148 -18.45 -1.61 12.37
N GLY A 149 -17.47 -1.08 13.09
CA GLY A 149 -16.81 -1.76 14.21
C GLY A 149 -15.82 -2.86 13.83
N LYS A 150 -15.59 -3.12 12.53
CA LYS A 150 -14.57 -4.08 12.09
C LYS A 150 -13.30 -3.39 11.60
N PRO A 151 -12.12 -3.99 11.80
CA PRO A 151 -10.86 -3.46 11.27
C PRO A 151 -10.81 -3.55 9.74
N ALA A 152 -10.16 -2.60 9.10
CA ALA A 152 -9.84 -2.66 7.68
C ALA A 152 -8.60 -3.54 7.49
N LEU A 153 -8.80 -4.75 7.00
CA LEU A 153 -7.73 -5.71 6.76
C LEU A 153 -7.25 -5.62 5.31
N LEU A 154 -5.97 -5.33 5.14
CA LEU A 154 -5.30 -5.18 3.85
C LEU A 154 -4.88 -6.53 3.26
N THR A 155 -4.79 -6.59 1.95
CA THR A 155 -3.99 -7.60 1.25
C THR A 155 -2.51 -7.19 1.26
N TRP A 156 -1.61 -8.10 0.94
CA TRP A 156 -0.19 -7.75 0.78
C TRP A 156 0.03 -6.73 -0.34
N ASP A 157 -0.77 -6.80 -1.38
CA ASP A 157 -0.75 -5.86 -2.51
C ASP A 157 -1.20 -4.45 -2.09
N ASP A 158 -2.24 -4.35 -1.24
CA ASP A 158 -2.65 -3.08 -0.64
C ASP A 158 -1.55 -2.46 0.23
N VAL A 159 -0.81 -3.29 0.97
CA VAL A 159 0.34 -2.84 1.77
C VAL A 159 1.43 -2.26 0.87
N ASN A 160 1.83 -3.00 -0.18
CA ASN A 160 2.83 -2.53 -1.15
C ASN A 160 2.40 -1.22 -1.80
N THR A 161 1.14 -1.13 -2.23
CA THR A 161 0.56 0.09 -2.81
C THR A 161 0.60 1.25 -1.81
N THR A 162 0.25 1.00 -0.55
CA THR A 162 0.29 2.03 0.51
C THR A 162 1.69 2.59 0.70
N PHE A 163 2.71 1.74 0.76
CA PHE A 163 4.11 2.18 0.85
C PHE A 163 4.57 2.92 -0.40
N HIS A 164 4.16 2.46 -1.60
CA HIS A 164 4.49 3.12 -2.87
C HIS A 164 3.94 4.55 -2.91
N GLU A 165 2.64 4.71 -2.65
CA GLU A 165 1.98 6.02 -2.68
C GLU A 165 2.49 6.94 -1.56
N PHE A 166 2.83 6.38 -0.41
CA PHE A 166 3.46 7.15 0.65
C PHE A 166 4.87 7.64 0.24
N GLY A 167 5.58 6.91 -0.60
CA GLY A 167 6.82 7.39 -1.21
C GLY A 167 6.62 8.67 -2.03
N HIS A 168 5.52 8.75 -2.80
CA HIS A 168 5.14 9.98 -3.49
C HIS A 168 4.73 11.11 -2.52
N VAL A 169 4.04 10.76 -1.43
CA VAL A 169 3.70 11.72 -0.36
C VAL A 169 4.97 12.31 0.26
N LEU A 170 5.98 11.50 0.58
CA LEU A 170 7.28 11.98 1.08
C LEU A 170 7.98 12.91 0.10
N HIS A 171 7.85 12.64 -1.19
CA HIS A 171 8.43 13.51 -2.22
C HIS A 171 7.70 14.86 -2.33
N GLY A 172 6.41 14.90 -1.98
CA GLY A 172 5.58 16.11 -1.97
C GLY A 172 5.67 16.94 -0.69
N MET A 173 6.33 16.40 0.38
CA MET A 173 6.60 17.07 1.64
C MET A 173 7.94 17.79 1.62
#